data_810a9e59812ae2d4052c2f56f4c974fe
#
_entry.id   810a9e59812ae2d4052c2f56f4c974fe
#
_cell.length_a   1.000
_cell.length_b   1.000
_cell.length_c   1.000
_cell.angle_alpha   90.00
_cell.angle_beta   90.00
_cell.angle_gamma   90.00
#
_symmetry.space_group_name_H-M   'P 1'
#
loop_
_entity.id
_entity.type
_entity.pdbx_description
1 polymer ?
#
loop_
_entity_poly.entity_id
_entity_poly.type
_entity_poly.pdbx_seq_one_letter_code
_entity_poly.pdbx_strand_id
1 'polypeptide(L)'
;MSTLKRAAVAAVAVVAMAAPAAPSATAAPVYKCATSTKDIDDTSYDGPWPDNWKVTVKTCAARSADTVYAYAEVRWDGASFHPVDDPTISDGAKLRVQIKQSREGTDPVVVERDFPGLEERLEDSTSSGARTGTYRTPTISHRAGAVALGDSVLFLDWHGDGRGYQRHDYTASPTV
;
A
#
# COMPACT_ATOMS: atom_id res chain seq x y z
N MET A 1 0.55 42.98 84.68
CA MET A 1 0.16 41.72 84.01
C MET A 1 -0.23 42.04 82.53
N SER A 2 0.67 41.84 81.62
CA SER A 2 0.54 42.20 80.20
C SER A 2 0.38 40.91 79.34
N THR A 3 -0.77 40.74 78.77
CA THR A 3 -1.09 39.61 77.90
C THR A 3 -0.73 39.92 76.44
N LEU A 4 0.32 39.23 75.91
CA LEU A 4 0.67 39.29 74.50
C LEU A 4 -0.27 38.39 73.70
N LYS A 5 -1.02 38.98 72.78
CA LYS A 5 -1.77 38.25 71.74
C LYS A 5 -0.83 37.87 70.56
N ARG A 6 -0.60 36.60 70.33
CA ARG A 6 0.10 36.10 69.15
C ARG A 6 -0.88 35.96 67.96
N ALA A 7 -0.61 36.72 66.92
CA ALA A 7 -1.32 36.55 65.61
C ALA A 7 -0.64 35.47 64.81
N ALA A 8 -1.38 34.42 64.43
CA ALA A 8 -0.90 33.35 63.51
C ALA A 8 -1.23 33.80 62.08
N VAL A 9 -0.19 33.95 61.28
CA VAL A 9 -0.32 34.19 59.82
C VAL A 9 -0.34 32.77 59.09
N ALA A 10 -1.48 32.44 58.50
CA ALA A 10 -1.61 31.25 57.70
C ALA A 10 -1.14 31.55 56.26
N ALA A 11 -0.06 30.94 55.84
CA ALA A 11 0.43 31.00 54.45
C ALA A 11 -0.35 29.97 53.60
N VAL A 12 -1.13 30.45 52.62
CA VAL A 12 -1.81 29.60 51.61
C VAL A 12 -0.84 29.37 50.48
N ALA A 13 -0.33 28.13 50.34
CA ALA A 13 0.46 27.70 49.19
C ALA A 13 -0.46 27.36 48.01
N VAL A 14 -0.43 28.15 46.96
CA VAL A 14 -1.11 27.87 45.67
C VAL A 14 -0.25 26.91 44.87
N VAL A 15 -0.63 25.64 44.78
CA VAL A 15 -0.02 24.67 43.92
C VAL A 15 -0.59 24.83 42.51
N ALA A 16 0.18 25.43 41.60
CA ALA A 16 -0.15 25.51 40.18
C ALA A 16 0.04 24.11 39.55
N MET A 17 -1.06 23.40 39.27
CA MET A 17 -1.02 22.16 38.48
C MET A 17 -0.83 22.53 37.01
N ALA A 18 0.37 22.26 36.46
CA ALA A 18 0.63 22.32 35.04
C ALA A 18 -0.12 21.15 34.38
N ALA A 19 -1.15 21.42 33.57
CA ALA A 19 -1.82 20.41 32.76
C ALA A 19 -0.86 19.90 31.71
N PRO A 20 -0.72 18.56 31.50
CA PRO A 20 0.08 18.03 30.44
C PRO A 20 -0.50 18.46 29.09
N ALA A 21 0.33 19.05 28.22
CA ALA A 21 -0.07 19.39 26.85
C ALA A 21 -0.42 18.09 26.11
N ALA A 22 -1.66 17.98 25.63
CA ALA A 22 -2.08 16.85 24.80
C ALA A 22 -1.23 16.81 23.53
N PRO A 23 -0.73 15.63 23.11
CA PRO A 23 0.01 15.52 21.87
C PRO A 23 -0.88 15.96 20.70
N SER A 24 -0.38 16.87 19.88
CA SER A 24 -1.08 17.33 18.67
C SER A 24 -1.30 16.14 17.76
N ALA A 25 -2.55 15.77 17.48
CA ALA A 25 -2.89 14.74 16.53
C ALA A 25 -2.39 15.18 15.14
N THR A 26 -1.37 14.50 14.62
CA THR A 26 -0.91 14.71 13.26
C THR A 26 -2.02 14.21 12.31
N ALA A 27 -2.53 15.08 11.44
CA ALA A 27 -3.54 14.71 10.47
C ALA A 27 -3.02 13.56 9.58
N ALA A 28 -3.89 12.56 9.33
CA ALA A 28 -3.54 11.46 8.45
C ALA A 28 -3.22 11.99 7.04
N PRO A 29 -2.19 11.44 6.36
CA PRO A 29 -1.82 11.90 5.03
C PRO A 29 -2.95 11.63 4.02
N VAL A 30 -3.21 12.62 3.14
CA VAL A 30 -4.21 12.50 2.06
C VAL A 30 -3.55 11.86 0.85
N TYR A 31 -4.06 10.71 0.44
CA TYR A 31 -3.54 9.96 -0.70
C TYR A 31 -4.12 10.46 -2.03
N LYS A 32 -3.26 10.62 -3.03
CA LYS A 32 -3.62 10.79 -4.44
C LYS A 32 -3.37 9.46 -5.14
N CYS A 33 -4.35 9.00 -5.91
CA CYS A 33 -4.29 7.69 -6.54
C CYS A 33 -4.55 7.77 -8.04
N ALA A 34 -3.94 6.84 -8.78
CA ALA A 34 -4.30 6.52 -10.16
C ALA A 34 -4.72 5.05 -10.24
N THR A 35 -5.59 4.73 -11.19
CA THR A 35 -6.08 3.36 -11.41
C THR A 35 -5.95 3.03 -12.88
N SER A 36 -5.42 1.87 -13.19
CA SER A 36 -5.37 1.34 -14.55
C SER A 36 -5.67 -0.15 -14.57
N THR A 37 -6.17 -0.64 -15.70
CA THR A 37 -6.58 -2.02 -15.90
C THR A 37 -5.84 -2.61 -17.09
N LYS A 38 -5.48 -3.88 -17.00
CA LYS A 38 -4.93 -4.69 -18.07
C LYS A 38 -5.65 -6.01 -18.14
N ASP A 39 -5.79 -6.53 -19.35
CA ASP A 39 -6.10 -7.92 -19.57
C ASP A 39 -4.76 -8.67 -19.73
N ILE A 40 -4.55 -9.68 -18.89
CA ILE A 40 -3.32 -10.47 -18.81
C ILE A 40 -3.66 -11.88 -19.23
N ASP A 41 -2.98 -12.36 -20.24
CA ASP A 41 -3.09 -13.69 -20.80
C ASP A 41 -2.49 -14.74 -19.83
N ASP A 42 -3.20 -15.82 -19.60
CA ASP A 42 -2.70 -16.96 -18.85
C ASP A 42 -1.92 -17.89 -19.79
N THR A 43 -0.63 -17.68 -19.86
CA THR A 43 0.24 -18.38 -20.81
C THR A 43 0.49 -19.85 -20.47
N SER A 44 -0.06 -20.36 -19.38
CA SER A 44 -0.07 -21.77 -19.04
C SER A 44 -1.23 -22.55 -19.66
N TYR A 45 -2.23 -21.84 -20.21
CA TYR A 45 -3.45 -22.42 -20.74
C TYR A 45 -3.51 -22.34 -22.28
N ASP A 46 -3.61 -23.49 -22.93
CA ASP A 46 -3.75 -23.63 -24.39
C ASP A 46 -5.16 -24.11 -24.82
N GLY A 47 -6.14 -24.04 -23.92
CA GLY A 47 -7.49 -24.53 -24.16
C GLY A 47 -8.38 -23.58 -24.97
N PRO A 48 -9.62 -23.99 -25.31
CA PRO A 48 -10.52 -23.21 -26.16
C PRO A 48 -11.29 -22.09 -25.42
N TRP A 49 -11.15 -21.95 -24.12
CA TRP A 49 -11.88 -20.98 -23.32
C TRP A 49 -11.09 -19.68 -23.15
N PRO A 50 -11.77 -18.55 -22.97
CA PRO A 50 -11.08 -17.30 -22.62
C PRO A 50 -10.28 -17.44 -21.31
N ASP A 51 -9.02 -17.10 -21.34
CA ASP A 51 -8.04 -17.26 -20.27
C ASP A 51 -7.48 -15.94 -19.75
N ASN A 52 -7.92 -14.83 -20.30
CA ASN A 52 -7.47 -13.51 -19.87
C ASN A 52 -7.96 -13.16 -18.46
N TRP A 53 -7.05 -12.73 -17.64
CA TRP A 53 -7.29 -12.15 -16.33
C TRP A 53 -7.40 -10.64 -16.42
N LYS A 54 -8.54 -10.09 -16.04
CA LYS A 54 -8.69 -8.64 -15.94
C LYS A 54 -8.11 -8.17 -14.62
N VAL A 55 -6.96 -7.50 -14.67
CA VAL A 55 -6.26 -7.03 -13.48
C VAL A 55 -6.27 -5.50 -13.41
N THR A 56 -6.84 -4.97 -12.35
CA THR A 56 -6.92 -3.53 -12.06
C THR A 56 -6.03 -3.20 -10.88
N VAL A 57 -5.10 -2.26 -11.07
CA VAL A 57 -4.24 -1.77 -9.99
C VAL A 57 -4.51 -0.29 -9.73
N LYS A 58 -4.70 0.03 -8.45
CA LYS A 58 -4.80 1.38 -7.92
C LYS A 58 -3.52 1.69 -7.16
N THR A 59 -2.71 2.60 -7.69
CA THR A 59 -1.46 3.06 -7.10
C THR A 59 -1.68 4.39 -6.39
N CYS A 60 -1.29 4.48 -5.13
CA CYS A 60 -1.55 5.64 -4.28
C CYS A 60 -0.27 6.17 -3.64
N ALA A 61 -0.11 7.49 -3.61
CA ALA A 61 0.92 8.17 -2.84
C ALA A 61 0.36 9.33 -2.02
N ALA A 62 1.01 9.61 -0.91
CA ALA A 62 0.72 10.75 -0.05
C ALA A 62 2.02 11.34 0.49
N ARG A 63 1.98 12.62 0.87
CA ARG A 63 3.09 13.27 1.57
C ARG A 63 2.63 13.83 2.90
N SER A 64 3.47 13.65 3.92
CA SER A 64 3.35 14.34 5.20
C SER A 64 4.74 14.88 5.56
N ALA A 65 4.85 16.18 5.67
CA ALA A 65 6.12 16.90 5.81
C ALA A 65 7.13 16.46 4.72
N ASP A 66 8.29 15.93 5.10
CA ASP A 66 9.36 15.45 4.22
C ASP A 66 9.25 13.95 3.87
N THR A 67 8.20 13.27 4.33
CA THR A 67 8.04 11.83 4.13
C THR A 67 6.94 11.54 3.10
N VAL A 68 7.27 10.72 2.12
CA VAL A 68 6.35 10.20 1.10
C VAL A 68 5.96 8.78 1.49
N TYR A 69 4.69 8.48 1.36
CA TYR A 69 4.08 7.17 1.61
C TYR A 69 3.47 6.66 0.32
N ALA A 70 3.61 5.37 0.04
CA ALA A 70 2.98 4.74 -1.11
C ALA A 70 2.45 3.35 -0.78
N TYR A 71 1.34 2.97 -1.42
CA TYR A 71 0.81 1.61 -1.43
C TYR A 71 0.11 1.34 -2.77
N ALA A 72 -0.15 0.07 -3.05
CA ALA A 72 -0.97 -0.33 -4.18
C ALA A 72 -2.08 -1.30 -3.73
N GLU A 73 -3.21 -1.25 -4.44
CA GLU A 73 -4.32 -2.18 -4.31
C GLU A 73 -4.57 -2.81 -5.67
N VAL A 74 -4.51 -4.13 -5.74
CA VAL A 74 -4.82 -4.90 -6.95
C VAL A 74 -6.15 -5.60 -6.77
N ARG A 75 -6.94 -5.62 -7.84
CA ARG A 75 -8.16 -6.41 -8.01
C ARG A 75 -8.03 -7.23 -9.27
N TRP A 76 -8.52 -8.44 -9.23
CA TRP A 76 -8.53 -9.32 -10.40
C TRP A 76 -9.88 -9.99 -10.57
N ASP A 77 -10.14 -10.32 -11.83
CA ASP A 77 -11.24 -11.14 -12.29
C ASP A 77 -10.61 -12.13 -13.30
N GLY A 78 -10.37 -13.35 -12.83
CA GLY A 78 -9.65 -14.39 -13.57
C GLY A 78 -10.59 -15.28 -14.36
N ALA A 79 -9.99 -16.18 -15.12
CA ALA A 79 -10.72 -17.12 -15.98
C ALA A 79 -11.61 -18.06 -15.16
N SER A 80 -12.85 -18.21 -15.58
CA SER A 80 -13.90 -18.95 -14.85
C SER A 80 -13.69 -20.47 -14.83
N PHE A 81 -12.80 -21.01 -15.67
CA PHE A 81 -12.52 -22.44 -15.74
C PHE A 81 -11.55 -22.94 -14.64
N HIS A 82 -10.80 -22.06 -14.01
CA HIS A 82 -9.98 -22.45 -12.88
C HIS A 82 -10.86 -22.83 -11.68
N PRO A 83 -10.59 -23.90 -10.95
CA PRO A 83 -11.27 -24.17 -9.68
C PRO A 83 -11.01 -23.08 -8.65
N VAL A 84 -11.93 -22.90 -7.71
CA VAL A 84 -11.69 -22.08 -6.51
C VAL A 84 -10.61 -22.79 -5.67
N ASP A 85 -9.76 -22.02 -5.00
CA ASP A 85 -8.63 -22.56 -4.22
C ASP A 85 -7.69 -23.46 -5.04
N ASP A 86 -7.11 -22.89 -6.07
CA ASP A 86 -6.19 -23.61 -6.96
C ASP A 86 -4.74 -23.15 -6.69
N PRO A 87 -3.96 -23.93 -5.93
CA PRO A 87 -2.57 -23.59 -5.62
C PRO A 87 -1.62 -23.76 -6.83
N THR A 88 -2.16 -24.11 -7.99
CA THR A 88 -1.39 -24.33 -9.23
C THR A 88 -1.65 -23.27 -10.29
N ILE A 89 -2.18 -22.10 -9.93
CA ILE A 89 -2.39 -21.00 -10.89
C ILE A 89 -1.05 -20.36 -11.23
N SER A 90 -0.22 -20.14 -10.22
CA SER A 90 1.05 -19.45 -10.40
C SER A 90 2.20 -20.20 -9.73
N ASP A 91 3.40 -20.12 -10.30
CA ASP A 91 4.65 -20.48 -9.64
C ASP A 91 5.19 -19.28 -8.83
N GLY A 92 4.54 -18.12 -8.98
CA GLY A 92 4.83 -16.94 -8.21
C GLY A 92 4.02 -15.71 -8.62
N ALA A 93 3.56 -14.94 -7.64
CA ALA A 93 2.93 -13.65 -7.86
C ALA A 93 3.37 -12.63 -6.83
N LYS A 94 3.71 -11.43 -7.26
CA LYS A 94 4.07 -10.35 -6.34
C LYS A 94 3.72 -8.98 -6.90
N LEU A 95 3.32 -8.09 -5.99
CA LEU A 95 3.11 -6.69 -6.32
C LEU A 95 4.28 -5.87 -5.77
N ARG A 96 5.04 -5.22 -6.65
CA ARG A 96 6.10 -4.29 -6.28
C ARG A 96 5.52 -2.90 -6.15
N VAL A 97 5.78 -2.22 -5.04
CA VAL A 97 5.50 -0.80 -4.85
C VAL A 97 6.80 -0.05 -4.82
N GLN A 98 6.84 1.07 -5.54
CA GLN A 98 8.00 1.94 -5.66
C GLN A 98 7.63 3.37 -5.25
N ILE A 99 8.57 4.09 -4.64
CA ILE A 99 8.54 5.55 -4.58
C ILE A 99 9.61 6.03 -5.55
N LYS A 100 9.22 6.90 -6.47
CA LYS A 100 10.09 7.52 -7.47
C LYS A 100 10.19 9.02 -7.22
N GLN A 101 11.36 9.58 -7.42
CA GLN A 101 11.56 11.02 -7.43
C GLN A 101 11.18 11.56 -8.80
N SER A 102 10.22 12.50 -8.85
CA SER A 102 9.82 13.12 -10.13
C SER A 102 10.92 14.04 -10.64
N ARG A 103 11.39 13.79 -11.86
CA ARG A 103 12.41 14.57 -12.56
C ARG A 103 12.05 14.71 -14.01
N GLU A 104 12.68 15.67 -14.69
CA GLU A 104 12.66 15.71 -16.14
C GLU A 104 13.34 14.45 -16.72
N GLY A 105 12.66 13.76 -17.63
CA GLY A 105 13.10 12.48 -18.20
C GLY A 105 12.62 11.27 -17.39
N THR A 106 13.54 10.43 -16.95
CA THR A 106 13.20 9.20 -16.22
C THR A 106 13.19 9.45 -14.70
N ASP A 107 12.09 9.09 -14.06
CA ASP A 107 11.92 9.17 -12.61
C ASP A 107 12.71 8.05 -11.90
N PRO A 108 13.80 8.35 -11.17
CA PRO A 108 14.57 7.33 -10.48
C PRO A 108 13.79 6.73 -9.30
N VAL A 109 13.88 5.41 -9.15
CA VAL A 109 13.39 4.70 -7.98
C VAL A 109 14.28 5.04 -6.78
N VAL A 110 13.68 5.52 -5.68
CA VAL A 110 14.39 5.85 -4.44
C VAL A 110 14.16 4.82 -3.34
N VAL A 111 13.03 4.11 -3.39
CA VAL A 111 12.76 2.92 -2.57
C VAL A 111 11.77 2.02 -3.30
N GLU A 112 11.94 0.73 -3.14
CA GLU A 112 10.98 -0.27 -3.62
C GLU A 112 10.85 -1.43 -2.63
N ARG A 113 9.71 -2.11 -2.68
CA ARG A 113 9.45 -3.34 -1.93
C ARG A 113 8.53 -4.25 -2.70
N ASP A 114 8.88 -5.54 -2.71
CA ASP A 114 8.06 -6.62 -3.22
C ASP A 114 7.13 -7.17 -2.13
N PHE A 115 5.89 -7.48 -2.51
CA PHE A 115 4.86 -8.04 -1.65
C PHE A 115 4.37 -9.37 -2.24
N PRO A 116 5.02 -10.50 -1.87
CA PRO A 116 4.68 -11.83 -2.40
C PRO A 116 3.38 -12.41 -1.83
N GLY A 117 2.84 -11.87 -0.74
CA GLY A 117 1.54 -12.29 -0.21
C GLY A 117 0.35 -12.10 -1.16
N LEU A 118 0.59 -11.56 -2.35
CA LEU A 118 -0.37 -11.54 -3.44
C LEU A 118 -0.65 -12.95 -3.97
N GLU A 119 0.37 -13.80 -4.08
CA GLU A 119 0.26 -15.18 -4.59
C GLU A 119 -0.77 -15.98 -3.82
N GLU A 120 -0.61 -16.08 -2.49
CA GLU A 120 -1.56 -16.73 -1.60
C GLU A 120 -3.00 -16.23 -1.78
N ARG A 121 -3.16 -14.91 -1.99
CA ARG A 121 -4.48 -14.29 -2.20
C ARG A 121 -5.04 -14.54 -3.59
N LEU A 122 -4.20 -14.69 -4.60
CA LEU A 122 -4.61 -14.97 -5.98
C LEU A 122 -5.10 -16.41 -6.10
N GLU A 123 -4.46 -17.35 -5.41
CA GLU A 123 -4.78 -18.76 -5.38
C GLU A 123 -5.97 -19.09 -4.48
N ASP A 124 -6.14 -18.35 -3.36
CA ASP A 124 -7.25 -18.45 -2.39
C ASP A 124 -8.38 -17.47 -2.75
N SER A 125 -8.74 -17.36 -4.02
CA SER A 125 -9.87 -16.52 -4.41
C SER A 125 -11.19 -17.28 -4.30
N THR A 126 -11.94 -17.04 -3.24
CA THR A 126 -13.05 -17.87 -2.75
C THR A 126 -14.43 -17.55 -3.31
N SER A 127 -14.62 -16.59 -4.19
CA SER A 127 -15.97 -16.15 -4.53
C SER A 127 -16.56 -16.84 -5.75
N SER A 128 -17.57 -17.68 -5.55
CA SER A 128 -18.67 -18.00 -6.48
C SER A 128 -18.30 -18.43 -7.91
N GLY A 129 -17.20 -19.13 -8.13
CA GLY A 129 -16.84 -19.68 -9.45
C GLY A 129 -16.25 -18.67 -10.43
N ALA A 130 -16.17 -17.40 -10.07
CA ALA A 130 -15.34 -16.41 -10.73
C ALA A 130 -14.12 -16.15 -9.84
N ARG A 131 -12.92 -16.26 -10.37
CA ARG A 131 -11.70 -15.99 -9.63
C ARG A 131 -11.49 -14.51 -9.44
N THR A 132 -12.29 -13.94 -8.56
CA THR A 132 -12.25 -12.53 -8.22
C THR A 132 -11.62 -12.35 -6.85
N GLY A 133 -10.73 -11.39 -6.73
CA GLY A 133 -10.10 -11.09 -5.45
C GLY A 133 -9.53 -9.69 -5.40
N THR A 134 -9.02 -9.37 -4.23
CA THR A 134 -8.35 -8.09 -3.99
C THR A 134 -7.22 -8.28 -3.00
N TYR A 135 -6.13 -7.57 -3.24
CA TYR A 135 -4.98 -7.52 -2.34
C TYR A 135 -4.50 -6.07 -2.21
N ARG A 136 -4.26 -5.64 -0.98
CA ARG A 136 -3.67 -4.34 -0.69
C ARG A 136 -2.33 -4.52 0.00
N THR A 137 -1.29 -3.87 -0.53
CA THR A 137 0.03 -3.91 0.07
C THR A 137 0.07 -3.12 1.38
N PRO A 138 0.95 -3.48 2.32
CA PRO A 138 1.43 -2.56 3.32
C PRO A 138 1.96 -1.27 2.69
N THR A 139 1.91 -0.17 3.44
CA THR A 139 2.45 1.11 2.99
C THR A 139 3.97 1.11 3.14
N ILE A 140 4.68 1.52 2.09
CA ILE A 140 6.10 1.87 2.16
C ILE A 140 6.26 3.37 2.37
N SER A 141 7.40 3.79 2.90
CA SER A 141 7.70 5.21 3.10
C SER A 141 9.15 5.54 2.82
N HIS A 142 9.38 6.80 2.39
CA HIS A 142 10.71 7.32 2.12
C HIS A 142 10.76 8.82 2.43
N ARG A 143 11.86 9.27 3.04
CA ARG A 143 12.10 10.69 3.25
C ARG A 143 12.60 11.31 1.95
N ALA A 144 11.81 12.18 1.34
CA ALA A 144 12.10 12.80 0.06
C ALA A 144 11.86 14.32 0.14
N GLY A 145 12.93 15.09 -0.03
CA GLY A 145 12.87 16.56 -0.08
C GLY A 145 12.32 17.12 -1.40
N ALA A 146 12.25 16.30 -2.46
CA ALA A 146 11.75 16.67 -3.78
C ALA A 146 10.38 16.07 -4.07
N VAL A 147 9.72 16.57 -5.13
CA VAL A 147 8.48 16.01 -5.66
C VAL A 147 8.66 14.54 -5.96
N ALA A 148 7.71 13.72 -5.54
CA ALA A 148 7.76 12.27 -5.70
C ALA A 148 6.39 11.70 -6.10
N LEU A 149 6.38 10.44 -6.50
CA LEU A 149 5.17 9.69 -6.85
C LEU A 149 5.31 8.24 -6.40
N GLY A 150 4.18 7.56 -6.25
CA GLY A 150 4.13 6.11 -6.09
C GLY A 150 3.99 5.45 -7.45
N ASP A 151 4.63 4.30 -7.62
CA ASP A 151 4.49 3.45 -8.79
C ASP A 151 4.30 2.01 -8.40
N SER A 152 3.74 1.19 -9.28
CA SER A 152 3.50 -0.22 -9.01
C SER A 152 3.72 -1.08 -10.23
N VAL A 153 4.29 -2.27 -9.99
CA VAL A 153 4.55 -3.30 -11.00
C VAL A 153 4.05 -4.62 -10.47
N LEU A 154 3.19 -5.28 -11.23
CA LEU A 154 2.79 -6.66 -10.97
C LEU A 154 3.77 -7.60 -11.68
N PHE A 155 4.18 -8.64 -10.97
CA PHE A 155 4.95 -9.75 -11.51
C PHE A 155 4.14 -11.02 -11.33
N LEU A 156 3.90 -11.73 -12.41
CA LEU A 156 3.22 -13.03 -12.46
C LEU A 156 4.13 -14.05 -13.12
N ASP A 157 4.16 -15.25 -12.56
CA ASP A 157 4.83 -16.43 -13.07
C ASP A 157 3.78 -17.53 -13.13
N TRP A 158 3.21 -17.77 -14.31
CA TRP A 158 2.15 -18.75 -14.48
C TRP A 158 2.68 -20.16 -14.31
N HIS A 159 1.90 -21.00 -13.64
CA HIS A 159 2.32 -22.36 -13.32
C HIS A 159 2.73 -23.16 -14.56
N GLY A 160 3.96 -23.64 -14.55
CA GLY A 160 4.47 -24.57 -15.58
C GLY A 160 4.72 -23.96 -16.96
N ASP A 161 4.57 -22.64 -17.17
CA ASP A 161 4.80 -22.00 -18.48
C ASP A 161 6.29 -21.84 -18.83
N GLY A 162 7.18 -21.98 -17.85
CA GLY A 162 8.63 -21.92 -18.01
C GLY A 162 9.18 -20.54 -18.38
N ARG A 163 8.36 -19.47 -18.30
CA ARG A 163 8.77 -18.11 -18.67
C ARG A 163 9.29 -17.30 -17.48
N GLY A 164 9.00 -17.75 -16.25
CA GLY A 164 9.32 -17.02 -15.05
C GLY A 164 8.48 -15.74 -14.91
N TYR A 165 8.86 -14.88 -13.98
CA TYR A 165 8.12 -13.66 -13.71
C TYR A 165 7.95 -12.75 -14.93
N GLN A 166 6.72 -12.60 -15.41
CA GLN A 166 6.33 -11.62 -16.41
C GLN A 166 5.99 -10.29 -15.74
N ARG A 167 6.50 -9.19 -16.32
CA ARG A 167 6.36 -7.84 -15.76
C ARG A 167 5.17 -7.11 -16.38
N HIS A 168 4.30 -6.56 -15.53
CA HIS A 168 3.16 -5.74 -15.92
C HIS A 168 3.21 -4.39 -15.20
N ASP A 169 3.56 -3.30 -15.93
CA ASP A 169 3.61 -1.95 -15.39
C ASP A 169 2.21 -1.33 -15.34
N TYR A 170 1.90 -0.60 -14.28
CA TYR A 170 0.62 0.11 -14.11
C TYR A 170 0.85 1.62 -14.02
N THR A 171 -0.25 2.39 -14.08
CA THR A 171 -0.18 3.84 -14.01
C THR A 171 0.27 4.29 -12.63
N ALA A 172 1.32 5.09 -12.59
CA ALA A 172 1.81 5.69 -11.36
C ALA A 172 0.79 6.68 -10.75
N SER A 173 0.87 6.90 -9.44
CA SER A 173 0.06 7.93 -8.77
C SER A 173 0.37 9.33 -9.30
N PRO A 174 -0.52 10.31 -9.12
CA PRO A 174 -0.13 11.71 -9.23
C PRO A 174 1.00 12.05 -8.26
N THR A 175 1.76 13.08 -8.59
CA THR A 175 2.85 13.58 -7.74
C THR A 175 2.35 14.15 -6.41
N VAL A 176 3.19 14.04 -5.37
CA VAL A 176 2.96 14.53 -4.01
C VAL A 176 4.16 15.28 -3.46
#